data_2d48ad3e5868b13578125a45bb0c4c24
#
_entry.id   2d48ad3e5868b13578125a45bb0c4c24
#
_cell.length_a   1.000
_cell.length_b   1.000
_cell.length_c   1.000
_cell.angle_alpha   90.00
_cell.angle_beta   90.00
_cell.angle_gamma   90.00
#
_symmetry.space_group_name_H-M   'P 1'
#
loop_
_entity.id
_entity.type
_entity.pdbx_description
1 polymer ?
#
loop_
_entity_poly.entity_id
_entity_poly.type
_entity_poly.pdbx_seq_one_letter_code
_entity_poly.pdbx_strand_id
1 'polypeptide(L)'
;MDFFTVPTINFKLLHVLVMIENHRRRIIHFNVTEHPTSIWSAQQMRNALYNDNSYKYVIRDRDCKFGKYFGEKISDVGIKAIVTAYRSPWQNGYVERVIGTIRRECLDHFIVFNETHLREILKEYFYYYNKFRTHLGLDKDTPENRPIEPYGEIKSIPVLNGLHNIYFREAI
;
A
#
# COMPACT_ATOMS: atom_id res chain seq x y z
N MET A 1 2.98 8.13 -2.80
CA MET A 1 2.77 6.93 -3.64
C MET A 1 4.07 6.54 -4.33
N ASP A 2 4.23 5.27 -4.63
CA ASP A 2 5.44 4.76 -5.29
C ASP A 2 5.19 3.39 -5.95
N PHE A 3 6.12 2.99 -6.82
CA PHE A 3 6.16 1.68 -7.43
C PHE A 3 7.28 0.82 -6.86
N PHE A 4 7.01 -0.47 -6.75
CA PHE A 4 8.04 -1.48 -6.57
C PHE A 4 7.79 -2.69 -7.47
N THR A 5 8.81 -3.52 -7.65
CA THR A 5 8.74 -4.69 -8.53
C THR A 5 8.78 -5.98 -7.76
N VAL A 6 8.09 -7.00 -8.27
CA VAL A 6 8.06 -8.36 -7.72
C VAL A 6 8.30 -9.34 -8.87
N PRO A 7 9.34 -10.17 -8.82
CA PRO A 7 9.54 -11.21 -9.80
C PRO A 7 8.56 -12.37 -9.60
N THR A 8 8.09 -12.94 -10.68
CA THR A 8 7.32 -14.19 -10.65
C THR A 8 8.25 -15.40 -10.80
N ILE A 9 7.73 -16.60 -10.54
CA ILE A 9 8.46 -17.86 -10.74
C ILE A 9 8.97 -18.04 -12.17
N ASN A 10 8.31 -17.41 -13.14
CA ASN A 10 8.70 -17.42 -14.55
C ASN A 10 9.57 -16.22 -14.94
N PHE A 11 10.18 -15.54 -13.95
CA PHE A 11 11.04 -14.38 -14.13
C PHE A 11 10.39 -13.15 -14.79
N LYS A 12 9.06 -13.12 -14.92
CA LYS A 12 8.35 -11.90 -15.29
C LYS A 12 8.38 -10.91 -14.13
N LEU A 13 8.58 -9.63 -14.44
CA LEU A 13 8.54 -8.55 -13.46
C LEU A 13 7.14 -7.93 -13.39
N LEU A 14 6.51 -8.05 -12.24
CA LEU A 14 5.26 -7.35 -11.94
C LEU A 14 5.58 -6.04 -11.24
N HIS A 15 4.87 -4.99 -11.62
CA HIS A 15 4.93 -3.68 -10.97
C HIS A 15 3.74 -3.50 -10.04
N VAL A 16 4.03 -3.18 -8.80
CA VAL A 16 3.01 -2.87 -7.79
C VAL A 16 3.05 -1.37 -7.51
N LEU A 17 1.93 -0.70 -7.75
CA LEU A 17 1.70 0.66 -7.29
C LEU A 17 1.09 0.59 -5.89
N VAL A 18 1.63 1.36 -4.95
CA VAL A 18 1.06 1.54 -3.62
C VAL A 18 0.85 3.03 -3.32
N MET A 19 -0.31 3.36 -2.81
CA MET A 19 -0.68 4.70 -2.36
C MET A 19 -0.99 4.66 -0.86
N ILE A 20 -0.37 5.55 -0.11
CA ILE A 20 -0.57 5.63 1.33
C ILE A 20 -1.03 7.02 1.75
N GLU A 21 -1.79 7.08 2.80
CA GLU A 21 -2.02 8.28 3.57
C GLU A 21 -0.86 8.49 4.56
N ASN A 22 -0.14 9.61 4.46
CA ASN A 22 1.07 9.82 5.24
C ASN A 22 0.81 9.94 6.75
N HIS A 23 -0.32 10.53 7.15
CA HIS A 23 -0.63 10.80 8.55
C HIS A 23 -0.69 9.50 9.38
N ARG A 24 -1.48 8.53 8.93
CA ARG A 24 -1.64 7.24 9.62
C ARG A 24 -0.90 6.09 8.93
N ARG A 25 -0.22 6.34 7.80
CA ARG A 25 0.47 5.32 6.98
C ARG A 25 -0.47 4.26 6.43
N ARG A 26 -1.76 4.58 6.37
CA ARG A 26 -2.80 3.70 5.85
C ARG A 26 -2.60 3.48 4.35
N ILE A 27 -2.60 2.24 3.92
CA ILE A 27 -2.59 1.90 2.50
C ILE A 27 -4.01 2.14 1.98
N ILE A 28 -4.18 3.15 1.12
CA ILE A 28 -5.49 3.57 0.60
C ILE A 28 -5.81 2.91 -0.74
N HIS A 29 -4.78 2.57 -1.51
CA HIS A 29 -4.95 1.91 -2.80
C HIS A 29 -3.68 1.17 -3.20
N PHE A 30 -3.84 0.07 -3.90
CA PHE A 30 -2.77 -0.62 -4.61
C PHE A 30 -3.29 -1.26 -5.88
N ASN A 31 -2.42 -1.50 -6.81
CA ASN A 31 -2.71 -2.33 -7.96
C ASN A 31 -1.43 -2.91 -8.56
N VAL A 32 -1.58 -3.99 -9.33
CA VAL A 32 -0.49 -4.73 -9.95
C VAL A 32 -0.64 -4.70 -11.46
N THR A 33 0.46 -4.64 -12.20
CA THR A 33 0.48 -4.74 -13.67
C THR A 33 1.85 -5.18 -14.18
N GLU A 34 1.88 -5.86 -15.33
CA GLU A 34 3.13 -6.09 -16.09
C GLU A 34 3.57 -4.82 -16.83
N HIS A 35 2.64 -3.92 -17.18
CA HIS A 35 2.88 -2.77 -18.06
C HIS A 35 2.44 -1.44 -17.43
N PRO A 36 3.23 -0.85 -16.52
CA PRO A 36 2.90 0.39 -15.85
C PRO A 36 3.09 1.59 -16.80
N THR A 37 1.99 2.13 -17.31
CA THR A 37 1.98 3.34 -18.12
C THR A 37 1.46 4.54 -17.32
N SER A 38 1.73 5.77 -17.80
CA SER A 38 1.18 6.98 -17.18
C SER A 38 -0.35 7.05 -17.24
N ILE A 39 -0.95 6.46 -18.29
CA ILE A 39 -2.42 6.32 -18.42
C ILE A 39 -2.95 5.37 -17.33
N TRP A 40 -2.32 4.21 -17.16
CA TRP A 40 -2.68 3.25 -16.13
C TRP A 40 -2.53 3.87 -14.72
N SER A 41 -1.42 4.58 -14.46
CA SER A 41 -1.19 5.25 -13.17
C SER A 41 -2.26 6.30 -12.87
N ALA A 42 -2.66 7.09 -13.88
CA ALA A 42 -3.73 8.07 -13.74
C ALA A 42 -5.09 7.41 -13.44
N GLN A 43 -5.37 6.24 -14.05
CA GLN A 43 -6.56 5.47 -13.72
C GLN A 43 -6.54 4.96 -12.29
N GLN A 44 -5.38 4.47 -11.80
CA GLN A 44 -5.26 4.03 -10.41
C GLN A 44 -5.51 5.18 -9.42
N MET A 45 -5.04 6.39 -9.74
CA MET A 45 -5.32 7.56 -8.92
C MET A 45 -6.81 7.88 -8.85
N ARG A 46 -7.53 7.83 -9.98
CA ARG A 46 -9.00 8.01 -9.99
C ARG A 46 -9.70 6.95 -9.14
N ASN A 47 -9.27 5.69 -9.25
CA ASN A 47 -9.84 4.60 -8.45
C ASN A 47 -9.63 4.81 -6.95
N ALA A 48 -8.44 5.30 -6.56
CA ALA A 48 -8.12 5.60 -5.16
C ALA A 48 -9.00 6.71 -4.58
N LEU A 49 -9.39 7.69 -5.41
CA LEU A 49 -10.15 8.87 -5.00
C LEU A 49 -11.66 8.70 -5.14
N TYR A 50 -12.13 7.62 -5.71
CA TYR A 50 -13.55 7.43 -6.04
C TYR A 50 -14.48 7.63 -4.85
N ASN A 51 -14.05 7.23 -3.65
CA ASN A 51 -14.84 7.33 -2.43
C ASN A 51 -14.38 8.42 -1.46
N ASP A 52 -13.28 9.14 -1.76
CA ASP A 52 -12.71 10.13 -0.84
C ASP A 52 -11.95 11.21 -1.61
N ASN A 53 -12.58 12.37 -1.71
CA ASN A 53 -12.02 13.56 -2.36
C ASN A 53 -11.33 14.52 -1.37
N SER A 54 -11.01 14.08 -0.14
CA SER A 54 -10.40 14.92 0.87
C SER A 54 -8.93 15.23 0.63
N TYR A 55 -8.27 14.43 -0.21
CA TYR A 55 -6.84 14.58 -0.51
C TYR A 55 -6.58 15.76 -1.44
N LYS A 56 -5.64 16.63 -1.06
CA LYS A 56 -5.25 17.83 -1.82
C LYS A 56 -3.90 17.67 -2.54
N TYR A 57 -3.05 16.78 -2.04
CA TYR A 57 -1.68 16.62 -2.51
C TYR A 57 -1.35 15.15 -2.70
N VAL A 58 -0.54 14.86 -3.71
CA VAL A 58 0.11 13.56 -3.90
C VAL A 58 1.62 13.74 -4.02
N ILE A 59 2.38 13.05 -3.17
CA ILE A 59 3.83 12.98 -3.26
C ILE A 59 4.20 11.81 -4.16
N ARG A 60 5.05 12.03 -5.15
CA ARG A 60 5.58 11.03 -6.06
C ARG A 60 7.02 11.32 -6.45
N ASP A 61 7.73 10.33 -6.91
CA ASP A 61 9.04 10.49 -7.51
C ASP A 61 8.97 10.97 -8.97
N ARG A 62 10.13 10.98 -9.65
CA ARG A 62 10.27 11.38 -11.04
C ARG A 62 10.19 10.21 -12.04
N ASP A 63 9.63 9.07 -11.62
CA ASP A 63 9.48 7.92 -12.51
C ASP A 63 8.63 8.29 -13.74
N CYS A 64 9.03 7.81 -14.92
CA CYS A 64 8.32 8.04 -16.17
C CYS A 64 6.89 7.49 -16.18
N LYS A 65 6.59 6.50 -15.32
CA LYS A 65 5.24 5.98 -15.07
C LYS A 65 4.28 7.05 -14.53
N PHE A 66 4.82 8.15 -14.00
CA PHE A 66 4.11 9.35 -13.57
C PHE A 66 4.36 10.54 -14.52
N GLY A 67 4.45 10.28 -15.82
CA GLY A 67 4.76 11.29 -16.85
C GLY A 67 3.74 12.41 -16.95
N LYS A 68 3.89 13.22 -18.02
CA LYS A 68 3.07 14.43 -18.25
C LYS A 68 1.56 14.14 -18.20
N TYR A 69 1.10 13.08 -18.86
CA TYR A 69 -0.32 12.69 -18.86
C TYR A 69 -0.87 12.45 -17.45
N PHE A 70 -0.12 11.75 -16.58
CA PHE A 70 -0.51 11.58 -15.19
C PHE A 70 -0.65 12.93 -14.48
N GLY A 71 0.33 13.83 -14.64
CA GLY A 71 0.30 15.17 -14.04
C GLY A 71 -0.92 15.99 -14.44
N GLU A 72 -1.27 15.99 -15.72
CA GLU A 72 -2.46 16.67 -16.24
C GLU A 72 -3.73 16.08 -15.62
N LYS A 73 -3.88 14.74 -15.64
CA LYS A 73 -5.09 14.06 -15.17
C LYS A 73 -5.35 14.17 -13.69
N ILE A 74 -4.32 14.24 -12.86
CA ILE A 74 -4.52 14.47 -11.41
C ILE A 74 -4.85 15.94 -11.13
N SER A 75 -4.34 16.87 -11.91
CA SER A 75 -4.70 18.28 -11.81
C SER A 75 -6.18 18.51 -12.16
N ASP A 76 -6.70 17.78 -13.17
CA ASP A 76 -8.13 17.84 -13.57
C ASP A 76 -9.08 17.48 -12.41
N VAL A 77 -8.63 16.63 -11.46
CA VAL A 77 -9.40 16.26 -10.27
C VAL A 77 -9.03 17.08 -9.03
N GLY A 78 -8.33 18.19 -9.19
CA GLY A 78 -8.01 19.14 -8.13
C GLY A 78 -6.87 18.74 -7.20
N ILE A 79 -6.08 17.72 -7.55
CA ILE A 79 -4.94 17.26 -6.75
C ILE A 79 -3.65 17.87 -7.28
N LYS A 80 -2.85 18.42 -6.36
CA LYS A 80 -1.53 18.96 -6.68
C LYS A 80 -0.45 17.89 -6.48
N ALA A 81 0.29 17.57 -7.57
CA ALA A 81 1.45 16.71 -7.48
C ALA A 81 2.63 17.45 -6.84
N ILE A 82 3.22 16.84 -5.81
CA ILE A 82 4.50 17.23 -5.23
C ILE A 82 5.52 16.21 -5.73
N VAL A 83 6.39 16.66 -6.63
CA VAL A 83 7.43 15.80 -7.21
C VAL A 83 8.69 15.93 -6.36
N THR A 84 9.25 14.80 -5.90
CA THR A 84 10.48 14.80 -5.11
C THR A 84 11.64 15.41 -5.89
N ALA A 85 12.61 16.02 -5.19
CA ALA A 85 13.81 16.53 -5.82
C ALA A 85 14.65 15.37 -6.40
N TYR A 86 15.52 15.72 -7.34
CA TYR A 86 16.43 14.71 -7.92
C TYR A 86 17.33 14.10 -6.84
N ARG A 87 17.48 12.77 -6.85
CA ARG A 87 18.26 12.01 -5.85
C ARG A 87 17.90 12.28 -4.39
N SER A 88 16.63 12.52 -4.11
CA SER A 88 16.14 12.84 -2.75
C SER A 88 15.10 11.82 -2.27
N PRO A 89 15.45 10.54 -2.10
CA PRO A 89 14.52 9.49 -1.70
C PRO A 89 13.85 9.78 -0.34
N TRP A 90 14.56 10.41 0.59
CA TRP A 90 14.00 10.77 1.90
C TRP A 90 12.73 11.63 1.86
N GLN A 91 12.46 12.31 0.74
CA GLN A 91 11.22 13.10 0.55
C GLN A 91 9.99 12.21 0.36
N ASN A 92 10.16 10.93 0.03
CA ASN A 92 9.09 9.94 -0.08
C ASN A 92 9.25 8.80 0.96
N GLY A 93 10.00 9.04 2.01
CA GLY A 93 10.45 8.03 2.98
C GLY A 93 9.33 7.23 3.67
N TYR A 94 8.11 7.76 3.78
CA TYR A 94 6.98 7.01 4.35
C TYR A 94 6.57 5.84 3.47
N VAL A 95 6.39 6.05 2.17
CA VAL A 95 6.00 4.98 1.25
C VAL A 95 7.14 3.99 1.04
N GLU A 96 8.40 4.46 0.98
CA GLU A 96 9.57 3.58 0.90
C GLU A 96 9.66 2.63 2.10
N ARG A 97 9.40 3.16 3.31
CA ARG A 97 9.36 2.34 4.53
C ARG A 97 8.24 1.31 4.48
N VAL A 98 7.06 1.69 3.98
CA VAL A 98 5.93 0.77 3.80
C VAL A 98 6.30 -0.33 2.81
N ILE A 99 6.91 0.01 1.67
CA ILE A 99 7.39 -0.97 0.68
C ILE A 99 8.41 -1.94 1.31
N GLY A 100 9.38 -1.41 2.08
CA GLY A 100 10.31 -2.25 2.82
C GLY A 100 9.65 -3.19 3.83
N THR A 101 8.56 -2.76 4.45
CA THR A 101 7.75 -3.57 5.35
C THR A 101 7.00 -4.66 4.58
N ILE A 102 6.35 -4.31 3.46
CA ILE A 102 5.66 -5.27 2.57
C ILE A 102 6.61 -6.39 2.12
N ARG A 103 7.85 -6.04 1.77
CA ARG A 103 8.84 -7.05 1.38
C ARG A 103 9.15 -8.00 2.54
N ARG A 104 9.67 -7.47 3.64
CA ARG A 104 10.14 -8.29 4.77
C ARG A 104 9.05 -9.09 5.47
N GLU A 105 7.86 -8.52 5.61
CA GLU A 105 6.78 -9.14 6.38
C GLU A 105 5.80 -9.94 5.52
N CYS A 106 5.90 -9.86 4.19
CA CYS A 106 4.99 -10.56 3.29
C CYS A 106 5.75 -11.22 2.13
N LEU A 107 6.26 -10.44 1.18
CA LEU A 107 6.68 -10.96 -0.12
C LEU A 107 7.92 -11.87 -0.06
N ASP A 108 8.83 -11.66 0.87
CA ASP A 108 10.03 -12.50 1.05
C ASP A 108 9.67 -13.94 1.49
N HIS A 109 8.42 -14.18 1.86
CA HIS A 109 7.90 -15.49 2.27
C HIS A 109 7.08 -16.21 1.21
N PHE A 110 6.90 -15.61 0.01
CA PHE A 110 6.04 -16.16 -1.04
C PHE A 110 6.76 -16.29 -2.38
N ILE A 111 6.47 -17.39 -3.08
CA ILE A 111 6.79 -17.52 -4.50
C ILE A 111 5.57 -17.03 -5.29
N VAL A 112 5.74 -15.95 -6.03
CA VAL A 112 4.66 -15.36 -6.82
C VAL A 112 4.55 -16.07 -8.16
N PHE A 113 3.37 -16.59 -8.49
CA PHE A 113 3.14 -17.29 -9.76
C PHE A 113 2.74 -16.34 -10.90
N ASN A 114 1.82 -15.41 -10.61
CA ASN A 114 1.28 -14.48 -11.60
C ASN A 114 0.69 -13.24 -10.92
N GLU A 115 0.13 -12.35 -11.74
CA GLU A 115 -0.48 -11.09 -11.29
C GLU A 115 -1.66 -11.30 -10.34
N THR A 116 -2.55 -12.25 -10.65
CA THR A 116 -3.72 -12.55 -9.80
C THR A 116 -3.29 -13.04 -8.43
N HIS A 117 -2.36 -14.00 -8.39
CA HIS A 117 -1.81 -14.51 -7.13
C HIS A 117 -1.16 -13.40 -6.28
N LEU A 118 -0.37 -12.52 -6.92
CA LEU A 118 0.21 -11.38 -6.20
C LEU A 118 -0.85 -10.43 -5.63
N ARG A 119 -1.94 -10.17 -6.39
CA ARG A 119 -3.05 -9.33 -5.91
C ARG A 119 -3.72 -9.94 -4.68
N GLU A 120 -3.95 -11.25 -4.67
CA GLU A 120 -4.57 -11.96 -3.54
C GLU A 120 -3.70 -11.87 -2.29
N ILE A 121 -2.40 -12.18 -2.41
CA ILE A 121 -1.43 -12.05 -1.31
C ILE A 121 -1.43 -10.62 -0.75
N LEU A 122 -1.30 -9.61 -1.61
CA LEU A 122 -1.23 -8.23 -1.17
C LEU A 122 -2.56 -7.74 -0.59
N LYS A 123 -3.71 -8.18 -1.12
CA LYS A 123 -5.03 -7.82 -0.58
C LYS A 123 -5.20 -8.32 0.85
N GLU A 124 -4.82 -9.56 1.12
CA GLU A 124 -4.88 -10.14 2.45
C GLU A 124 -3.90 -9.45 3.40
N TYR A 125 -2.65 -9.22 2.95
CA TYR A 125 -1.66 -8.52 3.75
C TYR A 125 -2.06 -7.08 4.08
N PHE A 126 -2.61 -6.31 3.12
CA PHE A 126 -3.00 -4.92 3.34
C PHE A 126 -4.22 -4.78 4.24
N TYR A 127 -5.13 -5.76 4.21
CA TYR A 127 -6.20 -5.85 5.21
C TYR A 127 -5.62 -6.01 6.63
N TYR A 128 -4.69 -6.96 6.81
CA TYR A 128 -3.98 -7.14 8.06
C TYR A 128 -3.19 -5.89 8.46
N TYR A 129 -2.42 -5.32 7.54
CA TYR A 129 -1.59 -4.14 7.75
C TYR A 129 -2.40 -2.94 8.24
N ASN A 130 -3.52 -2.64 7.61
CA ASN A 130 -4.33 -1.49 7.95
C ASN A 130 -5.11 -1.65 9.27
N LYS A 131 -5.63 -2.85 9.55
CA LYS A 131 -6.56 -3.08 10.67
C LYS A 131 -5.94 -3.69 11.90
N PHE A 132 -4.85 -4.45 11.75
CA PHE A 132 -4.35 -5.28 12.85
C PHE A 132 -2.86 -5.11 13.15
N ARG A 133 -2.08 -4.68 12.16
CA ARG A 133 -0.66 -4.46 12.36
C ARG A 133 -0.43 -3.17 13.16
N THR A 134 0.18 -3.32 14.34
CA THR A 134 0.51 -2.18 15.20
C THR A 134 1.77 -1.45 14.72
N HIS A 135 1.80 -0.14 14.92
CA HIS A 135 2.92 0.73 14.54
C HIS A 135 3.44 1.52 15.74
N LEU A 136 4.74 1.43 16.02
CA LEU A 136 5.36 2.20 17.11
C LEU A 136 5.15 3.71 16.96
N GLY A 137 5.23 4.21 15.73
CA GLY A 137 5.01 5.65 15.46
C GLY A 137 3.54 6.06 15.42
N LEU A 138 2.61 5.20 15.81
CA LEU A 138 1.19 5.46 16.06
C LEU A 138 0.81 5.03 17.49
N ASP A 139 1.74 5.10 18.43
CA ASP A 139 1.55 4.70 19.82
C ASP A 139 1.04 3.23 19.96
N LYS A 140 1.57 2.34 19.13
CA LYS A 140 1.17 0.94 18.98
C LYS A 140 -0.27 0.74 18.46
N ASP A 141 -0.89 1.78 17.92
CA ASP A 141 -2.16 1.66 17.22
C ASP A 141 -1.99 1.19 15.76
N THR A 142 -3.09 0.84 15.12
CA THR A 142 -3.15 0.45 13.70
C THR A 142 -3.46 1.66 12.80
N PRO A 143 -3.16 1.59 11.48
CA PRO A 143 -3.51 2.66 10.56
C PRO A 143 -5.00 3.07 10.57
N GLU A 144 -5.93 2.11 10.71
CA GLU A 144 -7.38 2.36 10.72
C GLU A 144 -7.99 2.55 12.12
N ASN A 145 -7.19 2.73 13.16
CA ASN A 145 -7.59 2.75 14.57
C ASN A 145 -8.29 1.46 14.98
N ARG A 146 -7.76 0.82 15.98
CA ARG A 146 -8.37 -0.37 16.53
C ARG A 146 -8.91 -0.09 17.93
N PRO A 147 -10.21 -0.32 18.20
CA PRO A 147 -10.73 -0.19 19.54
C PRO A 147 -10.09 -1.20 20.47
N ILE A 148 -9.83 -0.78 21.71
CA ILE A 148 -9.34 -1.69 22.78
C ILE A 148 -10.49 -2.56 23.25
N GLU A 149 -10.29 -3.87 23.18
CA GLU A 149 -11.20 -4.87 23.72
C GLU A 149 -10.70 -5.30 25.11
N PRO A 150 -11.25 -4.75 26.22
CA PRO A 150 -10.65 -4.95 27.55
C PRO A 150 -10.96 -6.31 28.17
N TYR A 151 -12.04 -6.99 27.73
CA TYR A 151 -12.54 -8.23 28.32
C TYR A 151 -12.71 -9.34 27.27
N GLY A 152 -12.77 -10.60 27.71
CA GLY A 152 -12.96 -11.76 26.88
C GLY A 152 -11.71 -12.62 26.71
N GLU A 153 -11.90 -13.84 26.24
CA GLU A 153 -10.81 -14.77 25.93
C GLU A 153 -10.03 -14.31 24.69
N ILE A 154 -8.71 -14.38 24.75
CA ILE A 154 -7.87 -14.03 23.60
C ILE A 154 -7.89 -15.18 22.60
N LYS A 155 -8.35 -14.89 21.38
CA LYS A 155 -8.32 -15.82 20.24
C LYS A 155 -7.48 -15.25 19.11
N SER A 156 -7.07 -16.12 18.20
CA SER A 156 -6.29 -15.73 17.02
C SER A 156 -6.86 -16.34 15.75
N ILE A 157 -6.78 -15.59 14.66
CA ILE A 157 -7.09 -16.03 13.30
C ILE A 157 -5.82 -15.92 12.48
N PRO A 158 -5.36 -17.00 11.83
CA PRO A 158 -4.20 -16.94 10.96
C PRO A 158 -4.49 -16.13 9.69
N VAL A 159 -3.50 -15.37 9.23
CA VAL A 159 -3.49 -14.57 8.00
C VAL A 159 -2.30 -15.00 7.16
N LEU A 160 -2.44 -15.01 5.85
CA LEU A 160 -1.38 -15.44 4.91
C LEU A 160 -0.83 -16.83 5.27
N ASN A 161 -1.73 -17.81 5.38
CA ASN A 161 -1.40 -19.19 5.73
C ASN A 161 -0.62 -19.32 7.08
N GLY A 162 -0.88 -18.41 8.03
CA GLY A 162 -0.24 -18.43 9.35
C GLY A 162 1.06 -17.64 9.46
N LEU A 163 1.46 -16.91 8.40
CA LEU A 163 2.59 -15.98 8.48
C LEU A 163 2.36 -14.88 9.52
N HIS A 164 1.10 -14.43 9.65
CA HIS A 164 0.65 -13.51 10.66
C HIS A 164 -0.59 -14.04 11.39
N ASN A 165 -0.90 -13.43 12.54
CA ASN A 165 -2.12 -13.72 13.30
C ASN A 165 -2.84 -12.43 13.67
N ILE A 166 -4.16 -12.44 13.52
CA ILE A 166 -5.05 -11.42 14.06
C ILE A 166 -5.48 -11.89 15.44
N TYR A 167 -5.20 -11.10 16.47
CA TYR A 167 -5.65 -11.37 17.84
C TYR A 167 -6.88 -10.52 18.16
N PHE A 168 -7.88 -11.10 18.77
CA PHE A 168 -9.10 -10.43 19.23
C PHE A 168 -9.58 -11.08 20.54
N ARG A 169 -10.48 -10.39 21.25
CA ARG A 169 -11.14 -10.96 22.41
C ARG A 169 -12.57 -11.36 22.03
N GLU A 170 -12.90 -12.60 22.31
CA GLU A 170 -14.27 -13.09 22.17
C GLU A 170 -15.08 -12.68 23.39
N ALA A 171 -16.21 -11.99 23.19
CA ALA A 171 -17.15 -11.68 24.26
C ALA A 171 -17.70 -12.98 24.84
N ILE A 172 -17.72 -13.07 26.19
CA ILE A 172 -18.33 -14.19 26.92
C ILE A 172 -19.85 -14.02 26.93
#